data_14c05ad9f90dc4c1a316422f4688c37d
#
_entry.id   14c05ad9f90dc4c1a316422f4688c37d
#
_cell.length_a   1.000
_cell.length_b   1.000
_cell.length_c   1.000
_cell.angle_alpha   90.00
_cell.angle_beta   90.00
_cell.angle_gamma   90.00
#
_symmetry.space_group_name_H-M   'P 1'
#
loop_
_entity.id
_entity.type
_entity.pdbx_description
1 polymer ?
#
loop_
_entity_poly.entity_id
_entity_poly.type
_entity_poly.pdbx_seq_one_letter_code
_entity_poly.pdbx_strand_id
1 'polypeptide(L)'
;MKRLLLAATALAAFLGCARVEKYTTFEDSFVTVTDAVPDVILEIRYYGTYNFVGDRIDGYLQPTALLTREAAKALKEVSDDVISQGYRLKIYDAYRPQMGVDHFVRWAADQKDVRMKEFFYPDLDKSVLFEQDYIMAKSGHTRGSTVDLTLFDMATEKEVDMGGTFDWFGEESHPDFCGNPETGEYTGGVSAAGRSITEQQFRNRMILRKAMLDHGFKPLDSEWWHFTLKDEPYPETYFNHPVKQLDK
;
A
#
# COMPACT_ATOMS: atom_id res chain seq x y z
N MET A 1 -46.00 -45.25 43.30
CA MET A 1 -45.72 -44.56 42.03
C MET A 1 -44.53 -43.60 42.23
N LYS A 2 -43.33 -44.01 41.85
CA LYS A 2 -42.11 -43.20 41.98
C LYS A 2 -41.85 -42.50 40.65
N ARG A 3 -41.84 -41.15 40.67
CA ARG A 3 -41.48 -40.32 39.52
C ARG A 3 -39.93 -40.17 39.49
N LEU A 4 -39.30 -40.65 38.43
CA LEU A 4 -37.93 -40.43 38.14
C LEU A 4 -37.79 -39.06 37.48
N LEU A 5 -37.02 -38.14 38.09
CA LEU A 5 -36.55 -36.90 37.41
C LEU A 5 -35.25 -37.22 36.66
N LEU A 6 -35.29 -37.10 35.37
CA LEU A 6 -34.04 -37.04 34.54
C LEU A 6 -33.51 -35.62 34.59
N ALA A 7 -32.32 -35.47 35.16
CA ALA A 7 -31.55 -34.22 35.04
C ALA A 7 -30.75 -34.26 33.73
N ALA A 8 -31.05 -33.40 32.79
CA ALA A 8 -30.26 -33.18 31.58
C ALA A 8 -29.14 -32.20 31.93
N THR A 9 -27.92 -32.67 31.99
CA THR A 9 -26.70 -31.83 32.08
C THR A 9 -26.36 -31.32 30.69
N ALA A 10 -26.58 -30.04 30.44
CA ALA A 10 -26.09 -29.35 29.26
C ALA A 10 -24.58 -29.07 29.40
N LEU A 11 -23.79 -29.78 28.65
CA LEU A 11 -22.35 -29.53 28.52
C LEU A 11 -22.14 -28.32 27.59
N ALA A 12 -21.95 -27.12 28.16
CA ALA A 12 -21.56 -25.93 27.43
C ALA A 12 -20.09 -26.08 26.99
N ALA A 13 -19.91 -26.37 25.70
CA ALA A 13 -18.58 -26.32 25.10
C ALA A 13 -18.14 -24.85 25.01
N PHE A 14 -17.29 -24.41 25.91
CA PHE A 14 -16.53 -23.18 25.74
C PHE A 14 -15.54 -23.39 24.61
N LEU A 15 -15.88 -22.94 23.41
CA LEU A 15 -14.91 -22.66 22.36
C LEU A 15 -14.09 -21.47 22.84
N GLY A 16 -13.02 -21.75 23.55
CA GLY A 16 -11.98 -20.79 23.85
C GLY A 16 -11.37 -20.31 22.55
N CYS A 17 -11.75 -19.11 22.10
CA CYS A 17 -10.99 -18.41 21.08
C CYS A 17 -9.58 -18.22 21.65
N ALA A 18 -8.63 -19.04 21.22
CA ALA A 18 -7.24 -18.86 21.56
C ALA A 18 -6.84 -17.49 21.00
N ARG A 19 -6.76 -16.51 21.89
CA ARG A 19 -6.15 -15.23 21.58
C ARG A 19 -4.70 -15.53 21.26
N VAL A 20 -4.35 -15.57 19.98
CA VAL A 20 -2.95 -15.61 19.56
C VAL A 20 -2.30 -14.42 20.25
N GLU A 21 -1.33 -14.68 21.15
CA GLU A 21 -0.51 -13.61 21.71
C GLU A 21 0.17 -12.94 20.53
N LYS A 22 -0.30 -11.75 20.21
CA LYS A 22 0.31 -10.91 19.19
C LYS A 22 1.68 -10.48 19.69
N TYR A 23 2.62 -10.44 18.77
CA TYR A 23 3.98 -9.96 18.97
C TYR A 23 4.07 -8.77 19.94
N THR A 24 5.06 -8.77 20.81
CA THR A 24 5.16 -7.82 21.91
C THR A 24 5.97 -6.57 21.56
N THR A 25 6.82 -6.66 20.52
CA THR A 25 7.67 -5.56 20.06
C THR A 25 7.43 -5.24 18.58
N PHE A 26 7.92 -4.09 18.13
CA PHE A 26 7.92 -3.72 16.71
C PHE A 26 8.72 -4.72 15.88
N GLU A 27 9.90 -5.09 16.34
CA GLU A 27 10.80 -6.04 15.69
C GLU A 27 10.19 -7.44 15.56
N ASP A 28 9.41 -7.86 16.56
CA ASP A 28 8.67 -9.13 16.50
C ASP A 28 7.52 -9.08 15.51
N SER A 29 6.92 -7.91 15.33
CA SER A 29 5.72 -7.68 14.52
C SER A 29 6.03 -7.47 13.04
N PHE A 30 7.21 -6.96 12.73
CA PHE A 30 7.62 -6.55 11.38
C PHE A 30 8.73 -7.44 10.82
N VAL A 31 8.88 -7.39 9.51
CA VAL A 31 10.00 -7.99 8.77
C VAL A 31 10.52 -7.00 7.74
N THR A 32 11.81 -7.09 7.43
CA THR A 32 12.36 -6.49 6.23
C THR A 32 11.80 -7.22 5.02
N VAL A 33 11.20 -6.48 4.09
CA VAL A 33 10.46 -7.08 2.95
C VAL A 33 11.37 -7.97 2.09
N THR A 34 12.61 -7.55 1.86
CA THR A 34 13.57 -8.36 1.07
C THR A 34 13.96 -9.68 1.73
N ASP A 35 13.78 -9.83 3.04
CA ASP A 35 14.01 -11.10 3.73
C ASP A 35 12.85 -12.08 3.55
N ALA A 36 11.62 -11.56 3.43
CA ALA A 36 10.41 -12.36 3.23
C ALA A 36 10.10 -12.58 1.74
N VAL A 37 10.39 -11.61 0.90
CA VAL A 37 10.10 -11.56 -0.55
C VAL A 37 11.38 -11.16 -1.29
N PRO A 38 12.35 -12.07 -1.49
CA PRO A 38 13.68 -11.73 -2.00
C PRO A 38 13.69 -11.25 -3.45
N ASP A 39 12.64 -11.52 -4.21
CA ASP A 39 12.55 -11.16 -5.62
C ASP A 39 12.04 -9.74 -5.87
N VAL A 40 11.66 -8.98 -4.83
CA VAL A 40 11.19 -7.60 -5.01
C VAL A 40 12.32 -6.65 -5.42
N ILE A 41 11.94 -5.63 -6.16
CA ILE A 41 12.80 -4.48 -6.46
C ILE A 41 12.37 -3.34 -5.54
N LEU A 42 13.32 -2.69 -4.89
CA LEU A 42 13.02 -1.53 -4.04
C LEU A 42 13.44 -0.24 -4.75
N GLU A 43 12.49 0.69 -4.87
CA GLU A 43 12.72 2.09 -5.24
C GLU A 43 12.03 2.98 -4.21
N ILE A 44 12.52 2.95 -2.98
CA ILE A 44 11.89 3.65 -1.85
C ILE A 44 11.96 5.15 -2.05
N ARG A 45 10.85 5.73 -2.54
CA ARG A 45 10.74 7.13 -2.97
C ARG A 45 10.99 8.10 -1.84
N TYR A 46 10.56 7.76 -0.64
CA TYR A 46 10.67 8.64 0.52
C TYR A 46 12.05 8.60 1.22
N TYR A 47 12.90 7.65 0.85
CA TYR A 47 14.31 7.70 1.22
C TYR A 47 15.11 8.68 0.33
N GLY A 48 14.69 8.86 -0.91
CA GLY A 48 15.29 9.79 -1.87
C GLY A 48 14.63 11.19 -1.83
N THR A 49 14.97 11.99 -2.82
CA THR A 49 14.42 13.34 -3.02
C THR A 49 13.41 13.41 -4.18
N TYR A 50 13.26 12.33 -4.96
CA TYR A 50 12.28 12.29 -6.04
C TYR A 50 10.93 11.79 -5.51
N ASN A 51 10.27 12.65 -4.76
CA ASN A 51 8.92 12.52 -4.22
C ASN A 51 8.24 13.89 -4.23
N PHE A 52 6.97 13.97 -3.89
CA PHE A 52 6.20 15.22 -3.97
C PHE A 52 6.68 16.33 -3.00
N VAL A 53 7.46 15.97 -1.96
CA VAL A 53 8.06 16.94 -1.03
C VAL A 53 9.37 17.51 -1.59
N GLY A 54 10.16 16.69 -2.30
CA GLY A 54 11.45 17.06 -2.83
C GLY A 54 12.61 16.93 -1.85
N ASP A 55 12.38 16.25 -0.73
CA ASP A 55 13.38 15.94 0.31
C ASP A 55 13.21 14.50 0.80
N ARG A 56 14.24 13.96 1.48
CA ARG A 56 14.08 12.71 2.22
C ARG A 56 13.08 12.90 3.35
N ILE A 57 12.14 11.97 3.44
CA ILE A 57 11.09 12.02 4.45
C ILE A 57 11.61 11.56 5.81
N ASP A 58 11.15 12.23 6.85
CA ASP A 58 11.53 11.92 8.22
C ASP A 58 11.25 10.47 8.56
N GLY A 59 12.23 9.83 9.22
CA GLY A 59 12.12 8.44 9.61
C GLY A 59 12.62 7.43 8.58
N TYR A 60 12.87 7.79 7.32
CA TYR A 60 13.48 6.90 6.33
C TYR A 60 15.00 6.94 6.43
N LEU A 61 15.58 6.03 7.21
CA LEU A 61 17.04 5.97 7.48
C LEU A 61 17.80 5.12 6.46
N GLN A 62 17.10 4.17 5.79
CA GLN A 62 17.68 3.29 4.77
C GLN A 62 16.70 3.09 3.62
N PRO A 63 17.17 2.79 2.39
CA PRO A 63 16.32 2.49 1.23
C PRO A 63 15.76 1.06 1.31
N THR A 64 15.01 0.78 2.36
CA THR A 64 14.41 -0.53 2.66
C THR A 64 12.91 -0.40 2.90
N ALA A 65 12.21 -1.51 2.82
CA ALA A 65 10.79 -1.62 3.09
C ALA A 65 10.54 -2.56 4.27
N LEU A 66 9.62 -2.17 5.15
CA LEU A 66 9.16 -2.99 6.26
C LEU A 66 7.66 -3.26 6.10
N LEU A 67 7.21 -4.45 6.46
CA LEU A 67 5.79 -4.81 6.56
C LEU A 67 5.55 -5.65 7.82
N THR A 68 4.30 -5.70 8.28
CA THR A 68 3.90 -6.74 9.23
C THR A 68 4.15 -8.13 8.64
N ARG A 69 4.41 -9.11 9.48
CA ARG A 69 4.69 -10.48 9.04
C ARG A 69 3.57 -11.05 8.19
N GLU A 70 2.33 -10.75 8.55
CA GLU A 70 1.14 -11.17 7.82
C GLU A 70 1.07 -10.54 6.43
N ALA A 71 1.30 -9.23 6.33
CA ALA A 71 1.31 -8.54 5.04
C ALA A 71 2.47 -8.98 4.15
N ALA A 72 3.66 -9.21 4.73
CA ALA A 72 4.81 -9.72 3.99
C ALA A 72 4.58 -11.15 3.48
N LYS A 73 3.90 -11.99 4.27
CA LYS A 73 3.51 -13.34 3.83
C LYS A 73 2.56 -13.29 2.64
N ALA A 74 1.51 -12.47 2.72
CA ALA A 74 0.56 -12.29 1.62
C ALA A 74 1.26 -11.70 0.38
N LEU A 75 2.16 -10.73 0.57
CA LEU A 75 2.94 -10.14 -0.53
C LEU A 75 3.88 -11.16 -1.21
N LYS A 76 4.39 -12.15 -0.46
CA LYS A 76 5.16 -13.26 -1.04
C LYS A 76 4.30 -14.09 -2.02
N GLU A 77 3.05 -14.35 -1.65
CA GLU A 77 2.11 -15.08 -2.52
C GLU A 77 1.79 -14.27 -3.78
N VAL A 78 1.61 -12.94 -3.67
CA VAL A 78 1.50 -12.04 -4.84
C VAL A 78 2.75 -12.11 -5.70
N SER A 79 3.94 -12.05 -5.09
CA SER A 79 5.22 -12.09 -5.83
C SER A 79 5.35 -13.39 -6.62
N ASP A 80 5.01 -14.54 -6.03
CA ASP A 80 5.08 -15.84 -6.71
C ASP A 80 4.10 -15.91 -7.89
N ASP A 81 2.91 -15.35 -7.73
CA ASP A 81 1.90 -15.31 -8.80
C ASP A 81 2.40 -14.46 -9.98
N VAL A 82 2.84 -13.21 -9.74
CA VAL A 82 3.29 -12.33 -10.84
C VAL A 82 4.58 -12.81 -11.49
N ILE A 83 5.48 -13.49 -10.75
CA ILE A 83 6.68 -14.12 -11.31
C ILE A 83 6.30 -15.19 -12.34
N SER A 84 5.26 -15.98 -12.07
CA SER A 84 4.76 -16.98 -13.01
C SER A 84 4.24 -16.38 -14.31
N GLN A 85 3.89 -15.10 -14.28
CA GLN A 85 3.40 -14.31 -15.42
C GLN A 85 4.52 -13.49 -16.10
N GLY A 86 5.77 -13.57 -15.62
CA GLY A 86 6.92 -12.86 -16.18
C GLY A 86 7.20 -11.48 -15.58
N TYR A 87 6.60 -11.18 -14.42
CA TYR A 87 6.79 -9.90 -13.73
C TYR A 87 7.48 -10.09 -12.37
N ARG A 88 8.06 -9.01 -11.86
CA ARG A 88 8.48 -8.86 -10.46
C ARG A 88 7.72 -7.69 -9.84
N LEU A 89 7.56 -7.69 -8.54
CA LEU A 89 7.05 -6.54 -7.81
C LEU A 89 8.15 -5.49 -7.65
N LYS A 90 7.81 -4.22 -7.84
CA LYS A 90 8.65 -3.07 -7.56
C LYS A 90 7.94 -2.19 -6.55
N ILE A 91 8.56 -1.95 -5.39
CA ILE A 91 7.96 -1.28 -4.24
C ILE A 91 8.47 0.16 -4.14
N TYR A 92 7.56 1.11 -4.02
CA TYR A 92 7.81 2.53 -3.83
C TYR A 92 7.77 2.94 -2.36
N ASP A 93 6.81 2.39 -1.60
CA ASP A 93 6.65 2.56 -0.17
C ASP A 93 5.97 1.36 0.48
N ALA A 94 6.17 1.19 1.79
CA ALA A 94 5.51 0.15 2.57
C ALA A 94 5.13 0.72 3.95
N TYR A 95 5.66 0.20 5.06
CA TYR A 95 5.48 0.86 6.34
C TYR A 95 6.09 2.27 6.32
N ARG A 96 5.27 3.26 6.66
CA ARG A 96 5.63 4.68 6.81
C ARG A 96 5.46 5.08 8.27
N PRO A 97 6.51 5.52 8.97
CA PRO A 97 6.38 5.92 10.36
C PRO A 97 5.53 7.20 10.50
N GLN A 98 4.90 7.39 11.65
CA GLN A 98 4.09 8.58 11.90
C GLN A 98 4.89 9.88 11.69
N MET A 99 6.19 9.90 12.04
CA MET A 99 7.05 11.08 11.78
C MET A 99 7.16 11.41 10.29
N GLY A 100 7.03 10.43 9.40
CA GLY A 100 6.99 10.65 7.94
C GLY A 100 5.65 11.30 7.52
N VAL A 101 4.53 10.83 8.07
CA VAL A 101 3.22 11.45 7.87
C VAL A 101 3.21 12.89 8.39
N ASP A 102 3.77 13.12 9.57
CA ASP A 102 3.89 14.46 10.16
C ASP A 102 4.76 15.38 9.29
N HIS A 103 5.77 14.84 8.59
CA HIS A 103 6.55 15.60 7.62
C HIS A 103 5.67 16.05 6.43
N PHE A 104 4.83 15.18 5.89
CA PHE A 104 3.89 15.55 4.81
C PHE A 104 2.93 16.65 5.25
N VAL A 105 2.41 16.56 6.48
CA VAL A 105 1.52 17.58 7.05
C VAL A 105 2.24 18.94 7.15
N ARG A 106 3.48 18.95 7.67
CA ARG A 106 4.28 20.20 7.75
C ARG A 106 4.58 20.78 6.38
N TRP A 107 4.97 19.91 5.43
CA TRP A 107 5.22 20.33 4.05
C TRP A 107 3.96 20.91 3.40
N ALA A 108 2.80 20.28 3.56
CA ALA A 108 1.54 20.74 2.98
C ALA A 108 1.09 22.09 3.58
N ALA A 109 1.42 22.37 4.83
CA ALA A 109 1.17 23.66 5.47
C ALA A 109 2.05 24.80 4.93
N ASP A 110 3.25 24.50 4.40
CA ASP A 110 4.10 25.49 3.74
C ASP A 110 3.69 25.70 2.28
N GLN A 111 2.80 26.66 2.06
CA GLN A 111 2.25 27.00 0.74
C GLN A 111 3.31 27.53 -0.25
N LYS A 112 4.52 27.86 0.21
CA LYS A 112 5.59 28.41 -0.64
C LYS A 112 6.47 27.31 -1.22
N ASP A 113 6.54 26.14 -0.59
CA ASP A 113 7.32 25.02 -1.09
C ASP A 113 6.54 24.28 -2.19
N VAL A 114 6.75 24.70 -3.42
CA VAL A 114 6.12 24.12 -4.63
C VAL A 114 7.15 23.51 -5.58
N ARG A 115 8.35 23.16 -5.09
CA ARG A 115 9.48 22.64 -5.88
C ARG A 115 9.11 21.46 -6.77
N MET A 116 8.24 20.61 -6.30
CA MET A 116 7.86 19.37 -6.98
C MET A 116 6.47 19.43 -7.64
N LYS A 117 5.84 20.63 -7.65
CA LYS A 117 4.50 20.82 -8.19
C LYS A 117 4.38 20.34 -9.64
N GLU A 118 5.30 20.71 -10.50
CA GLU A 118 5.29 20.35 -11.92
C GLU A 118 5.31 18.82 -12.15
N PHE A 119 5.94 18.08 -11.23
CA PHE A 119 6.14 16.64 -11.36
C PHE A 119 5.04 15.78 -10.75
N PHE A 120 4.31 16.31 -9.74
CA PHE A 120 3.36 15.50 -8.97
C PHE A 120 1.96 16.09 -8.88
N TYR A 121 1.78 17.43 -8.96
CA TYR A 121 0.46 18.06 -8.79
C TYR A 121 0.33 19.36 -9.59
N PRO A 122 0.66 19.37 -10.92
CA PRO A 122 0.73 20.60 -11.70
C PRO A 122 -0.61 21.36 -11.76
N ASP A 123 -1.71 20.64 -11.71
CA ASP A 123 -3.06 21.18 -11.88
C ASP A 123 -3.73 21.55 -10.55
N LEU A 124 -3.13 21.17 -9.41
CA LEU A 124 -3.70 21.45 -8.10
C LEU A 124 -3.01 22.63 -7.42
N ASP A 125 -3.79 23.42 -6.69
CA ASP A 125 -3.22 24.34 -5.71
C ASP A 125 -2.88 23.55 -4.44
N LYS A 126 -1.72 23.81 -3.84
CA LYS A 126 -1.28 23.12 -2.64
C LYS A 126 -2.24 23.28 -1.45
N SER A 127 -2.99 24.37 -1.43
CA SER A 127 -4.00 24.65 -0.39
C SER A 127 -5.13 23.62 -0.33
N VAL A 128 -5.44 22.95 -1.46
CA VAL A 128 -6.55 21.98 -1.51
C VAL A 128 -6.15 20.56 -1.17
N LEU A 129 -4.85 20.27 -0.95
CA LEU A 129 -4.37 18.90 -0.78
C LEU A 129 -4.94 18.20 0.45
N PHE A 130 -5.27 18.94 1.52
CA PHE A 130 -5.97 18.40 2.68
C PHE A 130 -7.46 18.20 2.43
N GLU A 131 -8.11 19.13 1.72
CA GLU A 131 -9.55 19.08 1.45
C GLU A 131 -9.91 17.94 0.50
N GLN A 132 -8.97 17.55 -0.36
CA GLN A 132 -9.13 16.48 -1.35
C GLN A 132 -8.47 15.16 -0.91
N ASP A 133 -8.12 15.02 0.36
CA ASP A 133 -7.56 13.83 0.99
C ASP A 133 -6.24 13.30 0.38
N TYR A 134 -5.53 14.11 -0.42
CA TYR A 134 -4.19 13.75 -0.88
C TYR A 134 -3.17 13.69 0.26
N ILE A 135 -3.34 14.55 1.27
CA ILE A 135 -2.52 14.54 2.49
C ILE A 135 -3.43 14.36 3.71
N MET A 136 -3.14 13.35 4.50
CA MET A 136 -3.90 13.01 5.69
C MET A 136 -2.98 12.95 6.92
N ALA A 137 -3.52 13.30 8.09
CA ALA A 137 -2.79 13.21 9.37
C ALA A 137 -2.62 11.77 9.89
N LYS A 138 -3.34 10.82 9.28
CA LYS A 138 -3.25 9.37 9.57
C LYS A 138 -3.16 8.62 8.26
N SER A 139 -2.30 7.61 8.22
CA SER A 139 -2.06 6.81 7.02
C SER A 139 -2.21 5.32 7.29
N GLY A 140 -2.75 4.59 6.32
CA GLY A 140 -2.75 3.12 6.33
C GLY A 140 -1.35 2.53 6.44
N HIS A 141 -0.38 3.15 5.79
CA HIS A 141 1.02 2.74 5.83
C HIS A 141 1.60 2.69 7.25
N THR A 142 1.16 3.60 8.13
CA THR A 142 1.65 3.69 9.51
C THR A 142 1.22 2.49 10.37
N ARG A 143 0.23 1.72 9.91
CA ARG A 143 -0.20 0.46 10.54
C ARG A 143 0.62 -0.76 10.09
N GLY A 144 1.46 -0.60 9.06
CA GLY A 144 2.44 -1.58 8.61
C GLY A 144 1.91 -2.67 7.69
N SER A 145 0.68 -2.59 7.21
CA SER A 145 0.08 -3.59 6.32
C SER A 145 -0.35 -3.03 4.97
N THR A 146 0.16 -1.85 4.62
CA THR A 146 -0.08 -1.16 3.34
C THR A 146 1.21 -1.10 2.54
N VAL A 147 1.09 -1.25 1.23
CA VAL A 147 2.22 -1.19 0.28
C VAL A 147 1.81 -0.45 -0.98
N ASP A 148 2.71 0.40 -1.48
CA ASP A 148 2.64 1.09 -2.77
C ASP A 148 3.64 0.43 -3.72
N LEU A 149 3.14 -0.10 -4.84
CA LEU A 149 3.95 -0.91 -5.73
C LEU A 149 3.48 -0.88 -7.18
N THR A 150 4.35 -1.37 -8.05
CA THR A 150 4.08 -1.60 -9.46
C THR A 150 4.66 -2.94 -9.92
N LEU A 151 4.50 -3.24 -11.21
CA LEU A 151 5.09 -4.39 -11.87
C LEU A 151 6.38 -3.99 -12.61
N PHE A 152 7.33 -4.90 -12.62
CA PHE A 152 8.56 -4.83 -13.41
C PHE A 152 8.60 -6.01 -14.37
N ASP A 153 8.67 -5.75 -15.67
CA ASP A 153 8.69 -6.76 -16.72
C ASP A 153 10.08 -7.39 -16.83
N MET A 154 10.17 -8.70 -16.63
CA MET A 154 11.42 -9.43 -16.59
C MET A 154 12.04 -9.61 -17.98
N ALA A 155 11.24 -9.56 -19.05
CA ALA A 155 11.74 -9.74 -20.42
C ALA A 155 12.34 -8.45 -20.98
N THR A 156 11.76 -7.31 -20.63
CA THR A 156 12.23 -5.99 -21.08
C THR A 156 13.19 -5.32 -20.09
N GLU A 157 13.27 -5.85 -18.85
CA GLU A 157 14.00 -5.27 -17.73
C GLU A 157 13.59 -3.82 -17.45
N LYS A 158 12.28 -3.53 -17.52
CA LYS A 158 11.70 -2.20 -17.31
C LYS A 158 10.48 -2.26 -16.40
N GLU A 159 10.22 -1.14 -15.76
CA GLU A 159 8.94 -0.91 -15.11
C GLU A 159 7.81 -0.98 -16.14
N VAL A 160 6.71 -1.62 -15.76
CA VAL A 160 5.52 -1.71 -16.61
C VAL A 160 4.84 -0.34 -16.66
N ASP A 161 4.54 0.11 -17.85
CA ASP A 161 3.88 1.41 -18.05
C ASP A 161 2.43 1.36 -17.56
N MET A 162 2.16 2.06 -16.47
CA MET A 162 0.84 2.16 -15.84
C MET A 162 0.06 3.43 -16.27
N GLY A 163 0.65 4.26 -17.15
CA GLY A 163 0.02 5.49 -17.64
C GLY A 163 0.06 6.67 -16.66
N GLY A 164 0.85 6.57 -15.61
CA GLY A 164 1.05 7.63 -14.63
C GLY A 164 2.14 7.26 -13.63
N THR A 165 2.79 8.27 -13.06
CA THR A 165 3.82 8.06 -12.04
C THR A 165 3.19 7.82 -10.67
N PHE A 166 3.92 7.13 -9.80
CA PHE A 166 3.62 7.06 -8.37
C PHE A 166 3.51 8.46 -7.75
N ASP A 167 2.59 8.65 -6.81
CA ASP A 167 2.30 9.93 -6.15
C ASP A 167 1.81 11.06 -7.08
N TRP A 168 1.26 10.73 -8.24
CA TRP A 168 0.57 11.73 -9.04
C TRP A 168 -0.77 12.12 -8.41
N PHE A 169 -0.94 13.40 -8.05
CA PHE A 169 -2.18 13.93 -7.48
C PHE A 169 -3.12 14.35 -8.60
N GLY A 170 -4.07 13.48 -8.93
CA GLY A 170 -5.05 13.69 -9.99
C GLY A 170 -5.89 12.45 -10.24
N GLU A 171 -7.02 12.63 -10.90
CA GLU A 171 -7.95 11.54 -11.24
C GLU A 171 -7.32 10.45 -12.10
N GLU A 172 -6.22 10.76 -12.81
CA GLU A 172 -5.46 9.80 -13.59
C GLU A 172 -4.83 8.68 -12.74
N SER A 173 -4.69 8.89 -11.43
CA SER A 173 -4.21 7.90 -10.47
C SER A 173 -5.29 6.94 -9.99
N HIS A 174 -6.57 7.26 -10.21
CA HIS A 174 -7.66 6.41 -9.76
C HIS A 174 -7.69 5.09 -10.54
N PRO A 175 -7.96 3.95 -9.87
CA PRO A 175 -8.08 2.65 -10.53
C PRO A 175 -9.16 2.58 -11.61
N ASP A 176 -10.24 3.37 -11.45
CA ASP A 176 -11.36 3.45 -12.39
C ASP A 176 -11.16 4.47 -13.52
N PHE A 177 -10.03 5.17 -13.52
CA PHE A 177 -9.73 6.12 -14.59
C PHE A 177 -9.63 5.41 -15.94
N CYS A 178 -10.48 5.81 -16.89
CA CYS A 178 -10.63 5.23 -18.23
C CYS A 178 -11.18 3.79 -18.28
N GLY A 179 -11.76 3.25 -17.21
CA GLY A 179 -12.34 1.91 -17.24
C GLY A 179 -13.08 1.51 -15.96
N ASN A 180 -13.54 0.27 -15.94
CA ASN A 180 -14.18 -0.31 -14.77
C ASN A 180 -13.23 -1.34 -14.13
N PRO A 181 -12.69 -1.07 -12.92
CA PRO A 181 -11.72 -1.96 -12.28
C PRO A 181 -12.33 -3.27 -11.74
N GLU A 182 -13.67 -3.37 -11.63
CA GLU A 182 -14.34 -4.58 -11.18
C GLU A 182 -14.58 -5.57 -12.35
N THR A 183 -14.79 -5.05 -13.55
CA THR A 183 -14.98 -5.88 -14.75
C THR A 183 -13.72 -6.00 -15.60
N GLY A 184 -12.74 -5.10 -15.41
CA GLY A 184 -11.56 -5.00 -16.25
C GLY A 184 -11.83 -4.38 -17.64
N GLU A 185 -13.02 -3.81 -17.85
CA GLU A 185 -13.42 -3.19 -19.12
C GLU A 185 -12.81 -1.79 -19.26
N TYR A 186 -12.07 -1.56 -20.34
CA TYR A 186 -11.59 -0.24 -20.71
C TYR A 186 -12.66 0.53 -21.45
N THR A 187 -13.01 1.71 -20.98
CA THR A 187 -14.04 2.58 -21.58
C THR A 187 -13.46 3.81 -22.27
N GLY A 188 -12.17 4.05 -22.08
CA GLY A 188 -11.55 5.31 -22.47
C GLY A 188 -12.01 6.46 -21.58
N GLY A 189 -11.51 7.66 -21.89
CA GLY A 189 -11.85 8.87 -21.15
C GLY A 189 -10.68 9.84 -21.17
N VAL A 190 -10.98 11.07 -20.74
CA VAL A 190 -10.00 12.14 -20.67
C VAL A 190 -10.28 12.91 -19.37
N SER A 191 -9.25 13.15 -18.57
CA SER A 191 -9.35 13.93 -17.35
C SER A 191 -9.71 15.39 -17.62
N ALA A 192 -10.08 16.12 -16.57
CA ALA A 192 -10.31 17.56 -16.65
C ALA A 192 -9.08 18.33 -17.17
N ALA A 193 -7.89 17.79 -16.95
CA ALA A 193 -6.63 18.34 -17.46
C ALA A 193 -6.28 17.89 -18.89
N GLY A 194 -7.17 17.15 -19.57
CA GLY A 194 -6.97 16.69 -20.94
C GLY A 194 -6.04 15.48 -21.09
N ARG A 195 -5.75 14.74 -19.99
CA ARG A 195 -4.93 13.54 -20.00
C ARG A 195 -5.77 12.29 -20.13
N SER A 196 -5.16 11.22 -20.63
CA SER A 196 -5.78 9.90 -20.77
C SER A 196 -4.74 8.83 -20.56
N ILE A 197 -5.18 7.61 -20.30
CA ILE A 197 -4.34 6.41 -20.37
C ILE A 197 -4.82 5.52 -21.51
N THR A 198 -3.91 4.73 -22.06
CA THR A 198 -4.22 3.75 -23.09
C THR A 198 -4.90 2.50 -22.50
N GLU A 199 -5.57 1.73 -23.34
CA GLU A 199 -6.14 0.43 -22.96
C GLU A 199 -5.06 -0.51 -22.38
N GLN A 200 -3.84 -0.50 -22.92
CA GLN A 200 -2.76 -1.33 -22.39
C GLN A 200 -2.33 -0.89 -21.00
N GLN A 201 -2.22 0.40 -20.72
CA GLN A 201 -1.91 0.93 -19.40
C GLN A 201 -2.99 0.58 -18.38
N PHE A 202 -4.27 0.70 -18.75
CA PHE A 202 -5.37 0.24 -17.91
C PHE A 202 -5.28 -1.26 -17.64
N ARG A 203 -5.05 -2.10 -18.66
CA ARG A 203 -4.87 -3.55 -18.48
C ARG A 203 -3.69 -3.88 -17.56
N ASN A 204 -2.59 -3.15 -17.66
CA ASN A 204 -1.43 -3.33 -16.80
C ASN A 204 -1.80 -3.10 -15.32
N ARG A 205 -2.57 -2.04 -15.02
CA ARG A 205 -3.12 -1.79 -13.67
C ARG A 205 -4.01 -2.95 -13.21
N MET A 206 -4.82 -3.52 -14.09
CA MET A 206 -5.72 -4.64 -13.75
C MET A 206 -4.96 -5.93 -13.46
N ILE A 207 -3.81 -6.18 -14.08
CA ILE A 207 -2.93 -7.32 -13.75
C ILE A 207 -2.45 -7.18 -12.30
N LEU A 208 -1.89 -6.03 -11.93
CA LEU A 208 -1.44 -5.76 -10.57
C LEU A 208 -2.60 -5.87 -9.57
N ARG A 209 -3.71 -5.18 -9.85
CA ARG A 209 -4.91 -5.19 -9.01
C ARG A 209 -5.41 -6.61 -8.76
N LYS A 210 -5.54 -7.41 -9.81
CA LYS A 210 -6.00 -8.79 -9.68
C LYS A 210 -5.08 -9.62 -8.78
N ALA A 211 -3.78 -9.58 -8.99
CA ALA A 211 -2.82 -10.30 -8.17
C ALA A 211 -2.93 -9.89 -6.69
N MET A 212 -3.02 -8.60 -6.39
CA MET A 212 -3.16 -8.12 -5.02
C MET A 212 -4.48 -8.56 -4.37
N LEU A 213 -5.61 -8.47 -5.10
CA LEU A 213 -6.93 -8.84 -4.58
C LEU A 213 -7.04 -10.35 -4.31
N ASP A 214 -6.47 -11.18 -5.18
CA ASP A 214 -6.50 -12.65 -5.07
C ASP A 214 -5.73 -13.13 -3.82
N HIS A 215 -4.74 -12.36 -3.36
CA HIS A 215 -3.91 -12.66 -2.21
C HIS A 215 -4.23 -11.81 -0.96
N GLY A 216 -5.48 -11.36 -0.84
CA GLY A 216 -6.03 -10.82 0.41
C GLY A 216 -5.81 -9.33 0.64
N PHE A 217 -5.31 -8.59 -0.33
CA PHE A 217 -5.24 -7.14 -0.24
C PHE A 217 -6.56 -6.49 -0.71
N LYS A 218 -6.77 -5.25 -0.30
CA LYS A 218 -7.83 -4.35 -0.79
C LYS A 218 -7.18 -3.10 -1.39
N PRO A 219 -7.72 -2.54 -2.48
CA PRO A 219 -7.20 -1.35 -3.11
C PRO A 219 -7.64 -0.08 -2.37
N LEU A 220 -7.04 1.05 -2.73
CA LEU A 220 -7.56 2.39 -2.49
C LEU A 220 -8.20 2.91 -3.78
N ASP A 221 -9.33 3.61 -3.66
CA ASP A 221 -10.10 4.04 -4.84
C ASP A 221 -9.49 5.26 -5.55
N SER A 222 -8.53 5.93 -4.94
CA SER A 222 -7.84 7.10 -5.50
C SER A 222 -6.43 6.83 -6.04
N GLU A 223 -5.88 5.60 -5.81
CA GLU A 223 -4.48 5.30 -6.12
C GLU A 223 -4.33 3.88 -6.65
N TRP A 224 -3.93 3.71 -7.92
CA TRP A 224 -3.80 2.40 -8.56
C TRP A 224 -2.67 1.54 -7.98
N TRP A 225 -1.70 2.14 -7.31
CA TRP A 225 -0.53 1.48 -6.72
C TRP A 225 -0.73 1.03 -5.28
N HIS A 226 -1.77 1.54 -4.57
CA HIS A 226 -1.95 1.44 -3.12
C HIS A 226 -2.83 0.26 -2.73
N PHE A 227 -2.28 -0.61 -1.89
CA PHE A 227 -2.99 -1.79 -1.41
C PHE A 227 -2.75 -2.04 0.08
N THR A 228 -3.81 -2.33 0.80
CA THR A 228 -3.77 -2.65 2.23
C THR A 228 -4.25 -4.09 2.45
N LEU A 229 -3.57 -4.86 3.29
CA LEU A 229 -4.05 -6.20 3.69
C LEU A 229 -5.44 -6.09 4.33
N LYS A 230 -6.40 -6.95 3.94
CA LYS A 230 -7.78 -6.91 4.46
C LYS A 230 -7.82 -7.18 5.97
N ASP A 231 -7.09 -8.21 6.40
CA ASP A 231 -7.02 -8.65 7.78
C ASP A 231 -5.75 -8.11 8.44
N GLU A 232 -5.68 -6.78 8.59
CA GLU A 232 -4.56 -6.10 9.24
C GLU A 232 -4.40 -6.59 10.69
N PRO A 233 -3.20 -7.00 11.14
CA PRO A 233 -2.99 -7.40 12.54
C PRO A 233 -3.10 -6.21 13.52
N TYR A 234 -2.87 -4.99 13.05
CA TYR A 234 -2.84 -3.77 13.86
C TYR A 234 -3.71 -2.64 13.27
N PRO A 235 -5.03 -2.83 13.09
CA PRO A 235 -5.87 -1.87 12.36
C PRO A 235 -6.01 -0.51 13.04
N GLU A 236 -5.70 -0.42 14.34
CA GLU A 236 -5.82 0.81 15.14
C GLU A 236 -4.48 1.30 15.71
N THR A 237 -3.35 0.66 15.34
CA THR A 237 -2.03 1.02 15.87
C THR A 237 -1.21 1.76 14.82
N TYR A 238 -0.84 2.99 15.14
CA TYR A 238 -0.01 3.84 14.29
C TYR A 238 1.42 3.85 14.86
N PHE A 239 2.32 3.16 14.17
CA PHE A 239 3.70 2.99 14.62
C PHE A 239 4.56 4.21 14.27
N ASN A 240 5.64 4.42 15.06
CA ASN A 240 6.57 5.53 14.83
C ASN A 240 8.03 5.09 14.98
N HIS A 241 8.37 3.91 14.48
CA HIS A 241 9.74 3.42 14.39
C HIS A 241 10.37 3.83 13.06
N PRO A 242 11.66 4.24 13.03
CA PRO A 242 12.31 4.56 11.77
C PRO A 242 12.39 3.36 10.82
N VAL A 243 12.32 3.65 9.52
CA VAL A 243 12.51 2.66 8.46
C VAL A 243 14.00 2.40 8.30
N LYS A 244 14.42 1.25 8.76
CA LYS A 244 15.77 0.68 8.59
C LYS A 244 15.65 -0.84 8.54
N GLN A 245 16.64 -1.51 7.98
CA GLN A 245 16.69 -2.96 8.00
C GLN A 245 16.64 -3.47 9.44
N LEU A 246 15.81 -4.47 9.69
CA LEU A 246 15.71 -5.11 11.00
C LEU A 246 16.82 -6.15 11.15
N ASP A 247 17.41 -6.20 12.34
CA ASP A 247 18.38 -7.23 12.68
C ASP A 247 17.67 -8.59 12.74
N LYS A 248 18.33 -9.64 12.19
CA LYS A 248 17.81 -11.02 12.18
C LYS A 248 18.05 -11.69 13.50
#